data_5f79b47ab75c285fa306805372836cf0
#
_entry.id   5f79b47ab75c285fa306805372836cf0
#
_cell.length_a   1.000
_cell.length_b   1.000
_cell.length_c   1.000
_cell.angle_alpha   90.00
_cell.angle_beta   90.00
_cell.angle_gamma   90.00
#
_symmetry.space_group_name_H-M   'P 1'
#
loop_
_entity.id
_entity.type
_entity.pdbx_description
1 polymer ?
#
loop_
_entity_poly.entity_id
_entity_poly.type
_entity_poly.pdbx_seq_one_letter_code
_entity_poly.pdbx_strand_id
1 'polypeptide(L)'
;SATTLISGCGKKNDIADDFRENSTATVSRASRDSCVIQNFDIIYQEPELPTGCEVTALTMAMNYSGCNVDKYTMATEYLPCTPYDIEYGEDGNLYGSSPEQYFIGDPTSVYGYVCGTTPIVTAANNYFKYTGSKLKAIDITGSTPQELYELVDKGYPIVVWVTIGMVERSDIESWTGTDGKQYDWCMDDHAADLIGYSADTVTIADPIN
;
A
#
# COMPACT_ATOMS: atom_id res chain seq x y z
N SER A 1 -0.63 7.01 2.74
CA SER A 1 0.16 5.84 3.19
C SER A 1 0.98 5.31 2.04
N ALA A 2 2.07 4.62 2.33
CA ALA A 2 2.91 4.00 1.31
C ALA A 2 3.65 2.78 1.87
N THR A 3 3.78 1.75 1.05
CA THR A 3 4.51 0.52 1.36
C THR A 3 5.51 0.21 0.25
N THR A 4 6.76 -0.13 0.58
CA THR A 4 7.75 -0.59 -0.38
C THR A 4 8.23 -2.00 -0.07
N LEU A 5 8.67 -2.72 -1.09
CA LEU A 5 9.30 -4.02 -0.98
C LEU A 5 10.82 -3.85 -1.12
N ILE A 6 11.57 -4.33 -0.12
CA ILE A 6 13.03 -4.26 -0.12
C ILE A 6 13.61 -5.67 -0.09
N SER A 7 14.55 -5.95 -0.99
CA SER A 7 15.39 -7.14 -0.96
C SER A 7 16.65 -6.85 -0.17
N GLY A 8 16.86 -7.50 0.97
CA GLY A 8 18.03 -7.28 1.81
C GLY A 8 18.58 -8.55 2.43
N CYS A 9 19.88 -8.77 2.27
CA CYS A 9 20.68 -9.76 3.01
C CYS A 9 21.41 -9.03 4.14
N GLY A 10 20.67 -8.54 5.15
CA GLY A 10 21.21 -7.81 6.30
C GLY A 10 20.48 -8.14 7.59
N LYS A 11 21.11 -7.86 8.75
CA LYS A 11 20.52 -8.09 10.08
C LYS A 11 19.26 -7.25 10.26
N LYS A 12 18.31 -7.76 11.03
CA LYS A 12 16.91 -7.32 11.16
C LYS A 12 16.65 -5.82 11.42
N ASN A 13 17.66 -5.02 11.77
CA ASN A 13 17.51 -3.62 12.18
C ASN A 13 18.19 -2.60 11.25
N ASP A 14 19.09 -3.04 10.35
CA ASP A 14 19.99 -2.11 9.67
C ASP A 14 19.33 -1.30 8.53
N ILE A 15 18.24 -1.79 7.93
CA ILE A 15 17.62 -1.13 6.76
C ILE A 15 16.60 -0.07 7.17
N ALA A 16 15.77 -0.35 8.16
CA ALA A 16 14.78 0.62 8.65
C ALA A 16 15.44 1.76 9.45
N ASP A 17 16.54 1.45 10.18
CA ASP A 17 17.32 2.43 10.93
C ASP A 17 18.21 3.26 10.00
N ASP A 18 18.78 2.67 8.93
CA ASP A 18 19.54 3.39 7.89
C ASP A 18 18.67 4.42 7.15
N PHE A 19 17.38 4.14 6.94
CA PHE A 19 16.43 5.11 6.39
C PHE A 19 16.12 6.26 7.36
N ARG A 20 16.05 6.02 8.66
CA ARG A 20 15.74 7.04 9.67
C ARG A 20 16.95 7.85 10.11
N GLU A 21 18.14 7.26 10.22
CA GLU A 21 19.35 7.95 10.61
C GLU A 21 19.91 8.86 9.50
N ASN A 22 19.70 8.54 8.21
CA ASN A 22 20.13 9.39 7.09
C ASN A 22 19.18 10.57 6.80
N SER A 23 17.98 10.63 7.39
CA SER A 23 17.03 11.73 7.15
C SER A 23 17.43 13.06 7.82
N THR A 24 18.49 13.09 8.63
CA THR A 24 19.01 14.31 9.27
C THR A 24 20.18 14.97 8.57
N ALA A 25 20.68 14.38 7.47
CA ALA A 25 21.79 14.91 6.71
C ALA A 25 21.37 15.30 5.29
N THR A 26 21.26 16.60 5.04
CA THR A 26 21.17 17.25 3.73
C THR A 26 20.03 16.73 2.83
N VAL A 27 19.11 17.60 2.44
CA VAL A 27 18.12 17.35 1.38
C VAL A 27 18.87 16.82 0.15
N SER A 28 18.99 15.49 0.06
CA SER A 28 19.51 14.81 -1.10
C SER A 28 18.46 14.96 -2.19
N ARG A 29 18.80 15.61 -3.27
CA ARG A 29 17.97 15.66 -4.48
C ARG A 29 18.00 14.25 -5.08
N ALA A 30 16.87 13.77 -5.66
CA ALA A 30 16.86 12.52 -6.43
C ALA A 30 18.07 12.48 -7.36
N SER A 31 18.69 11.33 -7.49
CA SER A 31 19.96 11.19 -8.22
C SER A 31 19.78 11.45 -9.73
N ARG A 32 18.52 11.48 -10.20
CA ARG A 32 18.13 11.67 -11.60
C ARG A 32 17.02 12.71 -11.71
N ASP A 33 16.91 13.33 -12.89
CA ASP A 33 15.82 14.26 -13.23
C ASP A 33 14.50 13.50 -13.51
N SER A 34 14.58 12.23 -13.87
CA SER A 34 13.44 11.33 -14.06
C SER A 34 13.86 9.86 -14.00
N CYS A 35 12.96 9.01 -13.59
CA CYS A 35 13.12 7.55 -13.59
C CYS A 35 11.79 6.88 -13.82
N VAL A 36 11.77 5.73 -14.53
CA VAL A 36 10.64 4.83 -14.63
C VAL A 36 11.15 3.40 -14.53
N ILE A 37 10.60 2.64 -13.61
CA ILE A 37 10.82 1.21 -13.46
C ILE A 37 10.33 0.50 -14.73
N GLN A 38 11.23 -0.26 -15.38
CA GLN A 38 10.94 -0.93 -16.64
C GLN A 38 10.44 -2.35 -16.38
N ASN A 39 9.67 -2.89 -17.34
CA ASN A 39 9.12 -4.26 -17.28
C ASN A 39 8.27 -4.53 -16.02
N PHE A 40 7.50 -3.54 -15.62
CA PHE A 40 6.52 -3.67 -14.55
C PHE A 40 5.18 -4.11 -15.17
N ASP A 41 4.74 -5.32 -14.85
CA ASP A 41 3.51 -5.89 -15.38
C ASP A 41 2.30 -5.37 -14.59
N ILE A 42 1.29 -4.84 -15.29
CA ILE A 42 0.04 -4.37 -14.70
C ILE A 42 -0.92 -5.56 -14.56
N ILE A 43 -1.48 -5.69 -13.36
CA ILE A 43 -2.55 -6.65 -13.04
C ILE A 43 -3.81 -5.85 -12.73
N TYR A 44 -4.90 -6.13 -13.44
CA TYR A 44 -6.19 -5.50 -13.15
C TYR A 44 -6.90 -6.21 -12.01
N GLN A 45 -7.56 -5.44 -11.14
CA GLN A 45 -8.26 -5.99 -9.98
C GLN A 45 -9.52 -6.77 -10.37
N GLU A 46 -10.27 -6.30 -11.36
CA GLU A 46 -11.47 -6.94 -11.87
C GLU A 46 -11.13 -8.21 -12.71
N PRO A 47 -12.03 -9.19 -12.77
CA PRO A 47 -13.32 -9.27 -12.06
C PRO A 47 -13.22 -9.89 -10.66
N GLU A 48 -12.06 -10.43 -10.24
CA GLU A 48 -11.95 -11.24 -9.01
C GLU A 48 -11.94 -10.42 -7.72
N LEU A 49 -11.45 -9.18 -7.79
CA LEU A 49 -11.27 -8.32 -6.61
C LEU A 49 -11.87 -6.92 -6.86
N PRO A 50 -13.20 -6.79 -6.94
CA PRO A 50 -13.83 -5.50 -7.29
C PRO A 50 -13.52 -4.35 -6.32
N THR A 51 -13.15 -4.66 -5.08
CA THR A 51 -12.73 -3.68 -4.06
C THR A 51 -11.32 -3.93 -3.53
N GLY A 52 -10.50 -4.67 -4.25
CA GLY A 52 -9.18 -5.10 -3.80
C GLY A 52 -8.02 -4.37 -4.48
N CYS A 53 -8.10 -3.06 -4.68
CA CYS A 53 -7.03 -2.29 -5.29
C CYS A 53 -5.72 -2.38 -4.51
N GLU A 54 -5.76 -2.33 -3.17
CA GLU A 54 -4.59 -2.34 -2.31
C GLU A 54 -3.81 -3.67 -2.42
N VAL A 55 -4.53 -4.79 -2.36
CA VAL A 55 -3.90 -6.11 -2.47
C VAL A 55 -3.49 -6.44 -3.90
N THR A 56 -4.16 -5.86 -4.91
CA THR A 56 -3.75 -5.99 -6.31
C THR A 56 -2.48 -5.20 -6.58
N ALA A 57 -2.39 -3.95 -6.11
CA ALA A 57 -1.16 -3.16 -6.18
C ALA A 57 -0.01 -3.89 -5.45
N LEU A 58 -0.24 -4.38 -4.24
CA LEU A 58 0.74 -5.20 -3.54
C LEU A 58 1.22 -6.39 -4.39
N THR A 59 0.30 -7.10 -5.04
CA THR A 59 0.63 -8.29 -5.86
C THR A 59 1.50 -7.91 -7.05
N MET A 60 1.23 -6.78 -7.71
CA MET A 60 2.09 -6.26 -8.79
C MET A 60 3.51 -6.00 -8.30
N ALA A 61 3.65 -5.27 -7.18
CA ALA A 61 4.95 -4.96 -6.59
C ALA A 61 5.72 -6.23 -6.17
N MET A 62 5.02 -7.23 -5.60
CA MET A 62 5.60 -8.51 -5.20
C MET A 62 6.09 -9.32 -6.40
N ASN A 63 5.30 -9.40 -7.47
CA ASN A 63 5.66 -10.15 -8.67
C ASN A 63 6.82 -9.47 -9.41
N TYR A 64 6.83 -8.15 -9.49
CA TYR A 64 7.99 -7.41 -9.98
C TYR A 64 9.26 -7.72 -9.16
N SER A 65 9.13 -7.90 -7.86
CA SER A 65 10.23 -8.23 -6.94
C SER A 65 10.64 -9.71 -6.99
N GLY A 66 10.09 -10.49 -7.91
CA GLY A 66 10.44 -11.90 -8.15
C GLY A 66 9.58 -12.93 -7.43
N CYS A 67 8.46 -12.52 -6.85
CA CYS A 67 7.41 -13.45 -6.43
C CYS A 67 6.65 -13.99 -7.65
N ASN A 68 5.87 -15.05 -7.42
CA ASN A 68 4.95 -15.60 -8.41
C ASN A 68 3.67 -16.00 -7.68
N VAL A 69 2.83 -15.02 -7.43
CA VAL A 69 1.56 -15.18 -6.71
C VAL A 69 0.46 -14.42 -7.43
N ASP A 70 -0.73 -14.96 -7.44
CA ASP A 70 -1.91 -14.26 -7.97
C ASP A 70 -2.59 -13.39 -6.90
N LYS A 71 -3.32 -12.38 -7.36
CA LYS A 71 -3.99 -11.41 -6.50
C LYS A 71 -5.07 -12.05 -5.61
N TYR A 72 -5.76 -13.08 -6.12
CA TYR A 72 -6.83 -13.75 -5.37
C TYR A 72 -6.26 -14.53 -4.19
N THR A 73 -5.17 -15.25 -4.40
CA THR A 73 -4.42 -15.94 -3.32
C THR A 73 -3.94 -14.92 -2.27
N MET A 74 -3.38 -13.78 -2.70
CA MET A 74 -2.96 -12.74 -1.76
C MET A 74 -4.13 -12.19 -0.94
N ALA A 75 -5.28 -11.98 -1.57
CA ALA A 75 -6.48 -11.45 -0.91
C ALA A 75 -7.11 -12.44 0.07
N THR A 76 -7.16 -13.74 -0.29
CA THR A 76 -7.93 -14.74 0.48
C THR A 76 -7.10 -15.51 1.51
N GLU A 77 -5.79 -15.64 1.31
CA GLU A 77 -4.93 -16.44 2.19
C GLU A 77 -4.01 -15.61 3.08
N TYR A 78 -3.66 -14.39 2.67
CA TYR A 78 -2.63 -13.60 3.36
C TYR A 78 -3.12 -12.26 3.90
N LEU A 79 -4.10 -11.62 3.26
CA LEU A 79 -4.63 -10.33 3.71
C LEU A 79 -5.49 -10.51 4.96
N PRO A 80 -5.16 -9.87 6.10
CA PRO A 80 -6.03 -9.88 7.25
C PRO A 80 -7.31 -9.09 6.95
N CYS A 81 -8.45 -9.77 6.95
CA CYS A 81 -9.78 -9.19 6.71
C CYS A 81 -10.67 -9.30 7.94
N THR A 82 -11.63 -8.40 8.06
CA THR A 82 -12.76 -8.46 9.00
C THR A 82 -14.07 -8.17 8.25
N PRO A 83 -15.21 -8.72 8.66
CA PRO A 83 -16.48 -8.28 8.11
C PRO A 83 -16.65 -6.77 8.21
N TYR A 84 -17.43 -6.18 7.31
CA TYR A 84 -17.82 -4.77 7.45
C TYR A 84 -18.62 -4.57 8.73
N ASP A 85 -18.16 -3.67 9.59
CA ASP A 85 -18.70 -3.46 10.95
C ASP A 85 -18.77 -1.98 11.37
N ILE A 86 -18.71 -1.06 10.37
CA ILE A 86 -18.85 0.37 10.68
C ILE A 86 -20.33 0.68 10.87
N GLU A 87 -20.70 1.02 12.11
CA GLU A 87 -22.09 1.22 12.52
C GLU A 87 -22.24 2.43 13.45
N TYR A 88 -23.45 2.99 13.48
CA TYR A 88 -23.77 4.09 14.39
C TYR A 88 -23.91 3.61 15.83
N GLY A 89 -23.18 4.24 16.74
CA GLY A 89 -23.39 4.11 18.18
C GLY A 89 -24.62 4.86 18.67
N GLU A 90 -24.95 4.67 19.96
CA GLU A 90 -26.09 5.34 20.61
C GLU A 90 -25.95 6.87 20.64
N ASP A 91 -24.73 7.38 20.56
CA ASP A 91 -24.38 8.81 20.54
C ASP A 91 -24.43 9.43 19.14
N GLY A 92 -24.76 8.62 18.11
CA GLY A 92 -24.85 9.03 16.73
C GLY A 92 -23.53 9.14 15.99
N ASN A 93 -22.40 8.71 16.60
CA ASN A 93 -21.12 8.61 15.94
C ASN A 93 -20.92 7.23 15.32
N LEU A 94 -20.06 7.14 14.28
CA LEU A 94 -19.68 5.87 13.68
C LEU A 94 -18.52 5.21 14.44
N TYR A 95 -18.64 3.91 14.60
CA TYR A 95 -17.64 3.03 15.23
C TYR A 95 -17.44 1.78 14.37
N GLY A 96 -16.22 1.25 14.33
CA GLY A 96 -15.94 0.04 13.56
C GLY A 96 -14.51 -0.44 13.72
N SER A 97 -14.13 -1.43 12.93
CA SER A 97 -12.75 -1.93 12.90
C SER A 97 -11.74 -0.87 12.45
N SER A 98 -10.50 -1.08 12.84
CA SER A 98 -9.38 -0.24 12.39
C SER A 98 -8.89 -0.67 11.00
N PRO A 99 -8.84 0.22 10.01
CA PRO A 99 -8.28 -0.07 8.70
C PRO A 99 -6.76 -0.33 8.75
N GLU A 100 -6.11 0.03 9.86
CA GLU A 100 -4.70 -0.30 10.10
C GLU A 100 -4.49 -1.70 10.71
N GLN A 101 -5.57 -2.43 11.00
CA GLN A 101 -5.49 -3.81 11.48
C GLN A 101 -6.02 -4.81 10.45
N TYR A 102 -7.03 -4.42 9.70
CA TYR A 102 -7.73 -5.30 8.77
C TYR A 102 -8.11 -4.56 7.48
N PHE A 103 -8.27 -5.33 6.41
CA PHE A 103 -9.15 -4.93 5.32
C PHE A 103 -10.59 -5.07 5.85
N ILE A 104 -11.33 -3.96 5.87
CA ILE A 104 -12.72 -3.93 6.34
C ILE A 104 -13.62 -4.39 5.20
N GLY A 105 -14.33 -5.50 5.38
CA GLY A 105 -15.13 -6.15 4.36
C GLY A 105 -14.39 -7.31 3.67
N ASP A 106 -14.80 -7.61 2.45
CA ASP A 106 -14.26 -8.69 1.63
C ASP A 106 -13.82 -8.13 0.27
N PRO A 107 -12.52 -8.15 -0.07
CA PRO A 107 -12.01 -7.60 -1.32
C PRO A 107 -12.51 -8.35 -2.57
N THR A 108 -13.03 -9.58 -2.42
CA THR A 108 -13.63 -10.36 -3.50
C THR A 108 -15.10 -9.96 -3.78
N SER A 109 -15.65 -9.09 -2.96
CA SER A 109 -17.04 -8.62 -3.01
C SER A 109 -17.11 -7.14 -3.40
N VAL A 110 -18.19 -6.75 -4.05
CA VAL A 110 -18.52 -5.33 -4.27
C VAL A 110 -18.87 -4.57 -2.98
N TYR A 111 -18.99 -5.29 -1.87
CA TYR A 111 -19.23 -4.75 -0.52
C TYR A 111 -17.96 -4.72 0.34
N GLY A 112 -16.79 -4.95 -0.25
CA GLY A 112 -15.53 -4.64 0.40
C GLY A 112 -15.36 -3.14 0.61
N TYR A 113 -14.52 -2.73 1.56
CA TYR A 113 -14.39 -1.32 1.90
C TYR A 113 -12.94 -0.86 1.74
N VAL A 114 -12.14 -0.90 2.77
CA VAL A 114 -10.80 -0.30 2.77
C VAL A 114 -9.82 -1.01 3.69
N CYS A 115 -8.52 -0.80 3.44
CA CYS A 115 -7.48 -0.99 4.44
C CYS A 115 -6.35 0.04 4.30
N GLY A 116 -5.66 0.25 5.41
CA GLY A 116 -4.45 1.06 5.43
C GLY A 116 -3.19 0.25 5.09
N THR A 117 -2.05 0.80 5.46
CA THR A 117 -0.74 0.24 5.12
C THR A 117 -0.43 -1.07 5.86
N THR A 118 -0.79 -1.17 7.13
CA THR A 118 -0.39 -2.30 7.98
C THR A 118 -0.94 -3.66 7.51
N PRO A 119 -2.22 -3.81 7.10
CA PRO A 119 -2.72 -5.06 6.54
C PRO A 119 -1.94 -5.51 5.30
N ILE A 120 -1.59 -4.59 4.41
CA ILE A 120 -0.85 -4.86 3.18
C ILE A 120 0.59 -5.32 3.49
N VAL A 121 1.27 -4.63 4.40
CA VAL A 121 2.60 -5.04 4.90
C VAL A 121 2.55 -6.41 5.55
N THR A 122 1.50 -6.68 6.33
CA THR A 122 1.28 -7.97 7.01
C THR A 122 1.06 -9.08 5.99
N ALA A 123 0.22 -8.86 4.99
CA ALA A 123 -0.03 -9.84 3.91
C ALA A 123 1.26 -10.23 3.20
N ALA A 124 2.05 -9.25 2.76
CA ALA A 124 3.32 -9.49 2.08
C ALA A 124 4.31 -10.27 2.97
N ASN A 125 4.50 -9.84 4.23
CA ASN A 125 5.45 -10.48 5.13
C ASN A 125 5.01 -11.90 5.54
N ASN A 126 3.70 -12.17 5.63
CA ASN A 126 3.18 -13.52 5.85
C ASN A 126 3.49 -14.43 4.65
N TYR A 127 3.28 -13.95 3.43
CA TYR A 127 3.65 -14.68 2.22
C TYR A 127 5.16 -14.94 2.16
N PHE A 128 6.00 -13.95 2.42
CA PHE A 128 7.46 -14.12 2.44
C PHE A 128 7.92 -15.13 3.47
N LYS A 129 7.32 -15.12 4.65
CA LYS A 129 7.58 -16.10 5.70
C LYS A 129 7.19 -17.52 5.27
N TYR A 130 6.03 -17.66 4.66
CA TYR A 130 5.53 -18.96 4.18
C TYR A 130 6.41 -19.54 3.08
N THR A 131 6.83 -18.73 2.11
CA THR A 131 7.68 -19.16 0.98
C THR A 131 9.16 -19.23 1.31
N GLY A 132 9.59 -18.77 2.48
CA GLY A 132 11.01 -18.64 2.83
C GLY A 132 11.75 -17.55 2.05
N SER A 133 11.04 -16.62 1.45
CA SER A 133 11.62 -15.45 0.77
C SER A 133 12.40 -14.58 1.75
N LYS A 134 13.47 -13.93 1.24
CA LYS A 134 14.25 -12.94 2.00
C LYS A 134 13.73 -11.51 1.83
N LEU A 135 12.70 -11.31 1.01
CA LEU A 135 12.06 -10.03 0.83
C LEU A 135 11.39 -9.56 2.13
N LYS A 136 11.24 -8.26 2.25
CA LYS A 136 10.47 -7.61 3.30
C LYS A 136 9.59 -6.52 2.70
N ALA A 137 8.36 -6.42 3.18
CA ALA A 137 7.52 -5.24 3.02
C ALA A 137 7.72 -4.33 4.23
N ILE A 138 7.85 -3.03 3.99
CA ILE A 138 8.08 -2.01 5.02
C ILE A 138 7.08 -0.88 4.83
N ASP A 139 6.46 -0.45 5.92
CA ASP A 139 5.67 0.76 5.96
C ASP A 139 6.61 1.97 5.94
N ILE A 140 6.44 2.82 4.93
CA ILE A 140 7.18 4.06 4.74
C ILE A 140 6.25 5.29 4.75
N THR A 141 5.08 5.15 5.36
CA THR A 141 4.13 6.25 5.52
C THR A 141 4.81 7.45 6.19
N GLY A 142 4.60 8.63 5.61
CA GLY A 142 5.24 9.86 6.07
C GLY A 142 6.54 10.20 5.34
N SER A 143 7.02 9.34 4.44
CA SER A 143 8.14 9.69 3.56
C SER A 143 7.81 10.89 2.67
N THR A 144 8.80 11.72 2.42
CA THR A 144 8.70 12.82 1.47
C THR A 144 8.69 12.31 0.02
N PRO A 145 8.17 13.08 -0.95
CA PRO A 145 8.25 12.71 -2.36
C PRO A 145 9.69 12.39 -2.82
N GLN A 146 10.66 13.13 -2.30
CA GLN A 146 12.06 12.92 -2.61
C GLN A 146 12.58 11.55 -2.18
N GLU A 147 12.23 11.11 -0.95
CA GLU A 147 12.59 9.79 -0.43
C GLU A 147 11.92 8.67 -1.25
N LEU A 148 10.67 8.89 -1.69
CA LEU A 148 9.98 7.94 -2.58
C LEU A 148 10.71 7.84 -3.94
N TYR A 149 11.13 8.97 -4.52
CA TYR A 149 11.85 8.98 -5.79
C TYR A 149 13.21 8.27 -5.70
N GLU A 150 13.92 8.41 -4.59
CA GLU A 150 15.17 7.67 -4.34
C GLU A 150 14.95 6.15 -4.28
N LEU A 151 13.79 5.69 -3.81
CA LEU A 151 13.41 4.28 -3.84
C LEU A 151 13.10 3.81 -5.26
N VAL A 152 12.38 4.61 -6.03
CA VAL A 152 12.12 4.35 -7.45
C VAL A 152 13.42 4.30 -8.26
N ASP A 153 14.39 5.19 -7.99
CA ASP A 153 15.73 5.17 -8.59
C ASP A 153 16.48 3.85 -8.33
N LYS A 154 16.25 3.24 -7.18
CA LYS A 154 16.81 1.92 -6.80
C LYS A 154 16.01 0.75 -7.36
N GLY A 155 14.91 1.01 -8.08
CA GLY A 155 14.05 -0.02 -8.68
C GLY A 155 13.02 -0.62 -7.73
N TYR A 156 12.68 0.05 -6.64
CA TYR A 156 11.64 -0.41 -5.72
C TYR A 156 10.29 0.20 -6.09
N PRO A 157 9.28 -0.60 -6.49
CA PRO A 157 7.91 -0.13 -6.64
C PRO A 157 7.32 0.16 -5.26
N ILE A 158 6.43 1.15 -5.20
CA ILE A 158 5.87 1.63 -3.94
C ILE A 158 4.35 1.65 -4.04
N VAL A 159 3.68 0.84 -3.24
CA VAL A 159 2.22 0.93 -3.11
C VAL A 159 1.87 2.24 -2.43
N VAL A 160 1.05 3.05 -3.08
CA VAL A 160 0.60 4.38 -2.62
C VAL A 160 -0.92 4.45 -2.60
N TRP A 161 -1.47 5.16 -1.61
CA TRP A 161 -2.88 5.49 -1.56
C TRP A 161 -3.10 6.84 -2.24
N VAL A 162 -3.99 6.84 -3.19
CA VAL A 162 -4.36 7.97 -4.04
C VAL A 162 -5.89 8.07 -4.09
N THR A 163 -6.44 8.94 -4.89
CA THR A 163 -7.86 8.96 -5.23
C THR A 163 -8.07 8.44 -6.64
N ILE A 164 -9.21 7.81 -6.90
CA ILE A 164 -9.59 7.40 -8.27
C ILE A 164 -9.51 8.61 -9.19
N GLY A 165 -8.76 8.50 -10.28
CA GLY A 165 -8.54 9.57 -11.24
C GLY A 165 -7.70 10.74 -10.72
N MET A 166 -7.01 10.62 -9.59
CA MET A 166 -6.16 11.66 -8.97
C MET A 166 -6.92 12.96 -8.68
N VAL A 167 -8.19 12.88 -8.36
CA VAL A 167 -9.02 14.04 -7.98
C VAL A 167 -8.72 14.49 -6.56
N GLU A 168 -9.15 15.69 -6.21
CA GLU A 168 -9.06 16.18 -4.82
C GLU A 168 -9.93 15.30 -3.91
N ARG A 169 -9.41 15.00 -2.70
CA ARG A 169 -10.14 14.22 -1.70
C ARG A 169 -11.45 14.88 -1.32
N SER A 170 -12.53 14.14 -1.45
CA SER A 170 -13.89 14.56 -1.09
C SER A 170 -14.63 13.42 -0.40
N ASP A 171 -15.86 13.68 0.03
CA ASP A 171 -16.76 12.68 0.61
C ASP A 171 -16.09 11.82 1.68
N ILE A 172 -15.59 12.52 2.73
CA ILE A 172 -14.91 11.88 3.86
C ILE A 172 -15.93 11.22 4.77
N GLU A 173 -15.80 9.92 4.99
CA GLU A 173 -16.43 9.20 6.08
C GLU A 173 -15.50 9.12 7.28
N SER A 174 -16.02 9.39 8.48
CA SER A 174 -15.23 9.43 9.70
C SER A 174 -15.81 8.48 10.74
N TRP A 175 -14.97 7.62 11.33
CA TRP A 175 -15.38 6.72 12.42
C TRP A 175 -14.28 6.57 13.46
N THR A 176 -14.66 6.11 14.64
CA THR A 176 -13.72 5.71 15.70
C THR A 176 -13.42 4.22 15.59
N GLY A 177 -12.17 3.90 15.39
CA GLY A 177 -11.70 2.52 15.31
C GLY A 177 -11.72 1.79 16.66
N THR A 178 -11.72 0.45 16.60
CA THR A 178 -11.60 -0.41 17.79
C THR A 178 -10.31 -0.19 18.57
N ASP A 179 -9.33 0.45 17.96
CA ASP A 179 -8.06 0.89 18.60
C ASP A 179 -8.16 2.28 19.25
N GLY A 180 -9.35 2.89 19.24
CA GLY A 180 -9.64 4.19 19.82
C GLY A 180 -9.18 5.40 18.99
N LYS A 181 -8.70 5.19 17.78
CA LYS A 181 -8.28 6.27 16.89
C LYS A 181 -9.45 6.72 16.00
N GLN A 182 -9.42 8.01 15.64
CA GLN A 182 -10.30 8.56 14.63
C GLN A 182 -9.71 8.29 13.24
N TYR A 183 -10.54 7.81 12.33
CA TYR A 183 -10.23 7.60 10.94
C TYR A 183 -11.09 8.51 10.07
N ASP A 184 -10.46 9.19 9.12
CA ASP A 184 -11.09 10.00 8.10
C ASP A 184 -10.74 9.39 6.74
N TRP A 185 -11.69 8.71 6.13
CA TRP A 185 -11.47 8.00 4.86
C TRP A 185 -12.23 8.64 3.71
N CYS A 186 -11.54 8.78 2.59
CA CYS A 186 -12.11 9.31 1.36
C CYS A 186 -12.84 8.18 0.61
N MET A 187 -14.07 8.42 0.18
CA MET A 187 -14.85 7.41 -0.55
C MET A 187 -14.28 7.09 -1.95
N ASP A 188 -13.49 8.01 -2.53
CA ASP A 188 -12.75 7.79 -3.78
C ASP A 188 -11.35 7.20 -3.52
N ASP A 189 -11.11 6.59 -2.37
CA ASP A 189 -9.82 6.00 -2.04
C ASP A 189 -9.44 4.90 -3.02
N HIS A 190 -8.15 4.86 -3.34
CA HIS A 190 -7.59 3.93 -4.31
C HIS A 190 -6.12 3.66 -4.02
N ALA A 191 -5.66 2.48 -4.37
CA ALA A 191 -4.26 2.14 -4.28
C ALA A 191 -3.67 1.78 -5.66
N ALA A 192 -2.45 2.26 -5.89
CA ALA A 192 -1.68 1.98 -7.11
C ALA A 192 -0.20 1.85 -6.76
N ASP A 193 0.64 1.45 -7.71
CA ASP A 193 2.09 1.44 -7.53
C ASP A 193 2.73 2.68 -8.14
N LEU A 194 3.47 3.44 -7.35
CA LEU A 194 4.40 4.46 -7.85
C LEU A 194 5.61 3.74 -8.45
N ILE A 195 5.77 3.86 -9.76
CA ILE A 195 6.83 3.22 -10.53
C ILE A 195 7.71 4.20 -11.30
N GLY A 196 7.42 5.48 -11.23
CA GLY A 196 8.26 6.47 -11.93
C GLY A 196 7.92 7.90 -11.54
N TYR A 197 8.82 8.80 -11.92
CA TYR A 197 8.67 10.24 -11.74
C TYR A 197 9.44 11.03 -12.79
N SER A 198 9.05 12.27 -12.96
CA SER A 198 9.78 13.32 -13.69
C SER A 198 9.77 14.63 -12.89
N ALA A 199 10.19 15.73 -13.51
CA ALA A 199 10.16 17.04 -12.85
C ALA A 199 8.75 17.46 -12.38
N ASP A 200 7.73 17.11 -13.16
CA ASP A 200 6.34 17.61 -12.97
C ASP A 200 5.30 16.51 -12.84
N THR A 201 5.68 15.24 -13.02
CA THR A 201 4.73 14.12 -13.05
C THR A 201 5.24 12.90 -12.31
N VAL A 202 4.34 12.04 -11.88
CA VAL A 202 4.62 10.69 -11.44
C VAL A 202 4.03 9.70 -12.44
N THR A 203 4.62 8.49 -12.49
CA THR A 203 4.08 7.35 -13.25
C THR A 203 3.58 6.33 -12.25
N ILE A 204 2.32 5.94 -12.39
CA ILE A 204 1.71 4.90 -11.58
C ILE A 204 1.32 3.69 -12.44
N ALA A 205 1.37 2.51 -11.86
CA ALA A 205 0.72 1.31 -12.36
C ALA A 205 -0.59 1.14 -11.59
N ASP A 206 -1.70 1.29 -12.29
CA ASP A 206 -3.04 1.34 -11.73
C ASP A 206 -3.75 -0.01 -11.91
N PRO A 207 -4.29 -0.65 -10.85
CA PRO A 207 -5.07 -1.88 -10.95
C PRO A 207 -6.49 -1.68 -11.51
N ILE A 208 -6.96 -0.45 -11.69
CA ILE A 208 -8.21 -0.15 -12.41
C ILE A 208 -7.91 -0.02 -13.91
N ASN A 209 -8.78 -0.66 -14.73
CA ASN A 209 -8.69 -0.59 -16.20
C ASN A 209 -9.50 0.59 -16.73
#